data_0c2e625890fc544121fde18521768fdd
#
_entry.id   0c2e625890fc544121fde18521768fdd
#
_cell.length_a   1.000
_cell.length_b   1.000
_cell.length_c   1.000
_cell.angle_alpha   90.00
_cell.angle_beta   90.00
_cell.angle_gamma   90.00
#
_symmetry.space_group_name_H-M   'P 1'
#
loop_
_entity.id
_entity.type
_entity.pdbx_description
1 polymer ?
#
loop_
_entity_poly.entity_id
_entity_poly.type
_entity_poly.pdbx_seq_one_letter_code
_entity_poly.pdbx_strand_id
1 'polypeptide(L)'
;METLSVWQKSDVSVRRYPRLTGDISVGALVIGGGIAGYLAAYRLAESGRKTVLIEGYRLFSGTTAGTTAKITYHQGNIYPKLAKNYGERFARMYYDSQCEGMSDILSLATEHDIDCGLKSVDSYVYSSENSEETQKLYGTMSDIGAKTALVRAETPAGSVLAVRAEGQYIFHPLRFLRSLPAHFDIYENTRALSVDTERKIVRTEEGSVHADVIVVATRYPIVDSHGAYMYKLRPSMSFTIAVEGASADATYLDIREDGLSVRPYDGGVTVGGFDRRTGTGDERAFLGLRAAAAHMFGSRPVETQWAAQDCVSFDGLPYVGRYAKGLKDIYVITGFGKWGMANSAVAARLIADLADGRDNAYEKLFSPLRGRKGVFLGTLRNVFRSAAYLISGNLHFPLKTARSVAPGEGKVVRLSGKKRAVYKESDGKLYAFDAMCPHKHAELRWNSETKTWDCPCHGSRFDRYGNLISAPALRSCESHSSLIGDGERAAGKEKKKDGSE
;
A
#
# COMPACT_ATOMS: atom_id res chain seq x y z
N MET A 1 -19.97 -1.44 5.31
CA MET A 1 -19.22 -0.68 6.34
C MET A 1 -17.83 -0.45 5.80
N GLU A 2 -17.40 0.78 5.60
CA GLU A 2 -15.97 1.04 5.45
C GLU A 2 -15.30 0.68 6.76
N THR A 3 -14.36 -0.23 6.71
CA THR A 3 -13.63 -0.68 7.89
C THR A 3 -12.47 0.28 8.12
N LEU A 4 -12.64 1.21 9.05
CA LEU A 4 -11.63 2.18 9.44
C LEU A 4 -10.57 1.50 10.32
N SER A 5 -9.31 1.87 10.13
CA SER A 5 -8.25 1.47 11.05
C SER A 5 -8.43 2.12 12.42
N VAL A 6 -7.76 1.60 13.44
CA VAL A 6 -7.74 2.22 14.79
C VAL A 6 -7.26 3.67 14.76
N TRP A 7 -6.36 3.99 13.82
CA TRP A 7 -5.86 5.36 13.64
C TRP A 7 -6.91 6.32 13.12
N GLN A 8 -7.75 5.86 12.20
CA GLN A 8 -8.85 6.66 11.65
C GLN A 8 -10.02 6.82 12.63
N LYS A 9 -10.26 5.81 13.47
CA LYS A 9 -11.32 5.87 14.50
C LYS A 9 -10.98 6.82 15.64
N SER A 10 -9.71 6.86 16.05
CA SER A 10 -9.23 7.69 17.17
C SER A 10 -8.82 9.10 16.77
N ASP A 11 -8.86 9.43 15.47
CA ASP A 11 -8.43 10.69 14.94
C ASP A 11 -9.63 11.59 14.60
N VAL A 12 -9.91 12.53 15.48
CA VAL A 12 -11.09 13.43 15.39
C VAL A 12 -10.79 14.77 14.67
N SER A 13 -9.52 15.16 14.49
CA SER A 13 -9.16 16.44 13.89
C SER A 13 -8.76 16.31 12.43
N VAL A 14 -9.71 16.48 11.51
CA VAL A 14 -9.42 16.42 10.06
C VAL A 14 -9.35 17.82 9.50
N ARG A 15 -8.12 18.38 9.37
CA ARG A 15 -7.87 19.56 8.54
C ARG A 15 -8.22 19.23 7.11
N ARG A 16 -8.90 20.13 6.40
CA ARG A 16 -9.27 20.00 5.00
C ARG A 16 -8.52 21.01 4.16
N TYR A 17 -8.13 20.58 2.97
CA TYR A 17 -7.42 21.43 2.03
C TYR A 17 -8.27 21.64 0.75
N PRO A 18 -8.12 22.80 0.07
CA PRO A 18 -8.87 23.07 -1.14
C PRO A 18 -8.51 22.10 -2.27
N ARG A 19 -9.36 22.07 -3.29
CA ARG A 19 -9.01 21.50 -4.58
C ARG A 19 -8.21 22.53 -5.38
N LEU A 20 -7.27 22.06 -6.21
CA LEU A 20 -6.60 22.92 -7.16
C LEU A 20 -7.57 23.33 -8.28
N THR A 21 -7.68 24.63 -8.48
CA THR A 21 -8.42 25.22 -9.61
C THR A 21 -7.48 26.13 -10.38
N GLY A 22 -7.45 25.98 -11.72
CA GLY A 22 -6.57 26.75 -12.60
C GLY A 22 -5.13 26.24 -12.65
N ASP A 23 -4.31 26.98 -13.38
CA ASP A 23 -2.93 26.60 -13.67
C ASP A 23 -1.96 27.34 -12.75
N ILE A 24 -0.98 26.60 -12.24
CA ILE A 24 0.06 27.16 -11.36
C ILE A 24 1.47 26.72 -11.80
N SER A 25 2.47 27.49 -11.39
CA SER A 25 3.90 27.16 -11.57
C SER A 25 4.62 27.17 -10.22
N VAL A 26 5.43 26.13 -10.00
CA VAL A 26 6.09 25.88 -8.71
C VAL A 26 7.51 25.33 -8.89
N GLY A 27 8.36 25.44 -7.86
CA GLY A 27 9.70 24.86 -7.86
C GLY A 27 9.68 23.33 -7.71
N ALA A 28 8.72 22.80 -6.91
CA ALA A 28 8.56 21.35 -6.74
C ALA A 28 7.09 20.96 -6.63
N LEU A 29 6.72 19.87 -7.29
CA LEU A 29 5.42 19.22 -7.18
C LEU A 29 5.58 17.80 -6.65
N VAL A 30 4.86 17.49 -5.59
CA VAL A 30 4.74 16.12 -5.07
C VAL A 30 3.33 15.58 -5.36
N ILE A 31 3.25 14.41 -6.01
CA ILE A 31 2.00 13.75 -6.35
C ILE A 31 1.79 12.57 -5.40
N GLY A 32 0.80 12.69 -4.51
CA GLY A 32 0.42 11.67 -3.53
C GLY A 32 0.67 12.11 -2.09
N GLY A 33 -0.42 12.23 -1.32
CA GLY A 33 -0.46 12.73 0.05
C GLY A 33 -0.39 11.66 1.14
N GLY A 34 0.34 10.55 0.89
CA GLY A 34 0.74 9.60 1.92
C GLY A 34 1.96 10.09 2.71
N ILE A 35 2.41 9.32 3.73
CA ILE A 35 3.58 9.67 4.53
C ILE A 35 4.82 9.97 3.66
N ALA A 36 5.07 9.17 2.63
CA ALA A 36 6.24 9.35 1.76
C ALA A 36 6.20 10.68 0.99
N GLY A 37 5.05 11.01 0.39
CA GLY A 37 4.91 12.27 -0.34
C GLY A 37 4.91 13.47 0.60
N TYR A 38 4.27 13.37 1.75
CA TYR A 38 4.25 14.45 2.72
C TYR A 38 5.66 14.79 3.24
N LEU A 39 6.43 13.77 3.66
CA LEU A 39 7.81 13.97 4.10
C LEU A 39 8.73 14.46 2.97
N ALA A 40 8.51 14.01 1.73
CA ALA A 40 9.26 14.51 0.57
C ALA A 40 8.94 15.99 0.30
N ALA A 41 7.66 16.40 0.35
CA ALA A 41 7.26 17.80 0.22
C ALA A 41 7.82 18.66 1.35
N TYR A 42 7.82 18.13 2.58
CA TYR A 42 8.41 18.78 3.74
C TYR A 42 9.90 19.08 3.52
N ARG A 43 10.70 18.07 3.15
CA ARG A 43 12.16 18.24 2.92
C ARG A 43 12.47 19.14 1.72
N LEU A 44 11.66 19.09 0.64
CA LEU A 44 11.82 19.98 -0.51
C LEU A 44 11.48 21.44 -0.17
N ALA A 45 10.49 21.67 0.70
CA ALA A 45 10.18 23.01 1.19
C ALA A 45 11.27 23.55 2.14
N GLU A 46 11.82 22.69 3.02
CA GLU A 46 12.95 23.07 3.88
C GLU A 46 14.20 23.47 3.08
N SER A 47 14.42 22.90 1.89
CA SER A 47 15.51 23.32 1.00
C SER A 47 15.23 24.65 0.26
N GLY A 48 14.15 25.37 0.62
CA GLY A 48 13.80 26.68 0.07
C GLY A 48 13.00 26.64 -1.24
N ARG A 49 12.52 25.46 -1.68
CA ARG A 49 11.71 25.35 -2.91
C ARG A 49 10.25 25.71 -2.64
N LYS A 50 9.65 26.54 -3.51
CA LYS A 50 8.20 26.68 -3.53
C LYS A 50 7.57 25.33 -3.90
N THR A 51 7.07 24.62 -2.90
CA THR A 51 6.60 23.24 -3.02
C THR A 51 5.09 23.16 -2.95
N VAL A 52 4.51 22.30 -3.78
CA VAL A 52 3.08 21.95 -3.78
C VAL A 52 2.94 20.44 -3.67
N LEU A 53 1.98 19.99 -2.87
CA LEU A 53 1.54 18.61 -2.78
C LEU A 53 0.10 18.48 -3.29
N ILE A 54 -0.14 17.59 -4.24
CA ILE A 54 -1.50 17.23 -4.69
C ILE A 54 -1.84 15.79 -4.28
N GLU A 55 -3.07 15.62 -3.81
CA GLU A 55 -3.63 14.31 -3.43
C GLU A 55 -4.98 14.08 -4.10
N GLY A 56 -5.14 12.91 -4.72
CA GLY A 56 -6.36 12.56 -5.47
C GLY A 56 -7.61 12.39 -4.60
N TYR A 57 -7.43 12.20 -3.30
CA TYR A 57 -8.50 12.04 -2.31
C TYR A 57 -8.25 12.94 -1.10
N ARG A 58 -8.04 12.33 0.06
CA ARG A 58 -7.70 12.98 1.33
C ARG A 58 -6.28 12.64 1.73
N LEU A 59 -5.58 13.58 2.36
CA LEU A 59 -4.27 13.30 2.94
C LEU A 59 -4.33 12.08 3.86
N PHE A 60 -3.33 11.25 3.73
CA PHE A 60 -3.07 10.08 4.57
C PHE A 60 -4.15 8.99 4.52
N SER A 61 -5.17 9.10 3.65
CA SER A 61 -6.30 8.15 3.58
C SER A 61 -5.96 6.78 2.98
N GLY A 62 -4.82 6.67 2.30
CA GLY A 62 -4.40 5.43 1.64
C GLY A 62 -3.70 4.42 2.58
N THR A 63 -2.61 3.82 2.10
CA THR A 63 -1.79 2.84 2.85
C THR A 63 -1.30 3.38 4.20
N THR A 64 -1.07 4.69 4.30
CA THR A 64 -0.67 5.35 5.55
C THR A 64 -1.69 5.18 6.66
N ALA A 65 -2.98 5.32 6.37
CA ALA A 65 -4.05 5.09 7.35
C ALA A 65 -4.19 3.61 7.75
N GLY A 66 -3.82 2.69 6.87
CA GLY A 66 -3.92 1.25 7.11
C GLY A 66 -2.65 0.59 7.67
N THR A 67 -1.61 1.37 7.97
CA THR A 67 -0.33 0.85 8.47
C THR A 67 -0.44 0.26 9.87
N THR A 68 0.47 -0.67 10.22
CA THR A 68 0.69 -1.09 11.62
C THR A 68 1.62 -0.12 12.38
N ALA A 69 2.17 0.90 11.72
CA ALA A 69 2.91 2.01 12.31
C ALA A 69 4.07 1.61 13.24
N LYS A 70 4.96 0.76 12.77
CA LYS A 70 6.23 0.43 13.43
C LYS A 70 7.35 1.27 12.83
N ILE A 71 8.11 1.96 13.67
CA ILE A 71 9.35 2.66 13.31
C ILE A 71 10.48 1.72 13.69
N THR A 72 11.04 1.01 12.72
CA THR A 72 11.96 -0.10 12.99
C THR A 72 12.89 -0.39 11.82
N TYR A 73 14.13 -0.76 12.13
CA TYR A 73 15.03 -1.42 11.18
C TYR A 73 14.82 -2.94 11.15
N HIS A 74 14.09 -3.51 12.11
CA HIS A 74 13.88 -4.96 12.25
C HIS A 74 12.74 -5.44 11.33
N GLN A 75 13.04 -5.53 10.03
CA GLN A 75 12.06 -5.65 8.95
C GLN A 75 11.97 -7.09 8.39
N GLY A 76 11.68 -8.04 9.27
CA GLY A 76 11.51 -9.43 8.89
C GLY A 76 12.78 -10.03 8.26
N ASN A 77 12.63 -10.85 7.23
CA ASN A 77 13.74 -11.57 6.60
C ASN A 77 14.39 -10.82 5.43
N ILE A 78 14.51 -9.47 5.52
CA ILE A 78 15.09 -8.66 4.44
C ILE A 78 16.61 -8.79 4.37
N TYR A 79 17.31 -8.78 5.50
CA TYR A 79 18.77 -8.73 5.56
C TYR A 79 19.46 -9.95 4.95
N PRO A 80 19.05 -11.20 5.22
CA PRO A 80 19.58 -12.37 4.54
C PRO A 80 19.35 -12.34 3.02
N LYS A 81 18.22 -11.79 2.57
CA LYS A 81 17.93 -11.64 1.15
C LYS A 81 18.86 -10.62 0.49
N LEU A 82 19.10 -9.49 1.17
CA LEU A 82 20.01 -8.45 0.68
C LEU A 82 21.45 -8.92 0.66
N ALA A 83 21.94 -9.55 1.73
CA ALA A 83 23.29 -10.11 1.79
C ALA A 83 23.51 -11.14 0.68
N LYS A 84 22.57 -12.04 0.45
CA LYS A 84 22.61 -13.04 -0.64
C LYS A 84 22.63 -12.40 -2.02
N ASN A 85 21.80 -11.38 -2.26
CA ASN A 85 21.58 -10.82 -3.60
C ASN A 85 22.58 -9.73 -3.96
N TYR A 86 23.03 -8.95 -2.96
CA TYR A 86 23.80 -7.73 -3.14
C TYR A 86 25.10 -7.67 -2.35
N GLY A 87 25.32 -8.64 -1.43
CA GLY A 87 26.44 -8.68 -0.49
C GLY A 87 26.16 -7.92 0.81
N GLU A 88 26.95 -8.23 1.83
CA GLU A 88 26.82 -7.70 3.18
C GLU A 88 26.91 -6.18 3.25
N ARG A 89 27.78 -5.57 2.44
CA ARG A 89 27.89 -4.12 2.34
C ARG A 89 26.56 -3.45 2.02
N PHE A 90 25.77 -3.99 1.11
CA PHE A 90 24.45 -3.45 0.78
C PHE A 90 23.42 -3.70 1.90
N ALA A 91 23.48 -4.87 2.55
CA ALA A 91 22.65 -5.16 3.71
C ALA A 91 22.96 -4.20 4.87
N ARG A 92 24.24 -3.89 5.11
CA ARG A 92 24.69 -2.88 6.07
C ARG A 92 24.18 -1.48 5.70
N MET A 93 24.37 -1.05 4.45
CA MET A 93 23.88 0.25 3.99
C MET A 93 22.36 0.39 4.17
N TYR A 94 21.61 -0.71 3.95
CA TYR A 94 20.17 -0.70 4.19
C TYR A 94 19.86 -0.54 5.69
N TYR A 95 20.54 -1.29 6.55
CA TYR A 95 20.40 -1.16 7.99
C TYR A 95 20.69 0.26 8.47
N ASP A 96 21.82 0.85 8.05
CA ASP A 96 22.20 2.21 8.41
C ASP A 96 21.15 3.22 7.95
N SER A 97 20.66 3.09 6.71
CA SER A 97 19.59 3.95 6.19
C SER A 97 18.30 3.87 7.03
N GLN A 98 17.94 2.66 7.50
CA GLN A 98 16.75 2.51 8.34
C GLN A 98 16.95 3.13 9.73
N CYS A 99 18.13 3.01 10.32
CA CYS A 99 18.47 3.70 11.57
C CYS A 99 18.37 5.22 11.43
N GLU A 100 18.88 5.78 10.33
CA GLU A 100 18.76 7.20 10.03
C GLU A 100 17.29 7.62 9.82
N GLY A 101 16.52 6.85 9.05
CA GLY A 101 15.10 7.13 8.84
C GLY A 101 14.26 7.05 10.12
N MET A 102 14.61 6.14 11.04
CA MET A 102 14.04 6.11 12.39
C MET A 102 14.38 7.39 13.15
N SER A 103 15.67 7.77 13.18
CA SER A 103 16.13 8.99 13.85
C SER A 103 15.41 10.23 13.31
N ASP A 104 15.21 10.34 12.00
CA ASP A 104 14.49 11.46 11.39
C ASP A 104 13.06 11.60 11.90
N ILE A 105 12.32 10.49 11.98
CA ILE A 105 10.94 10.52 12.51
C ILE A 105 10.93 10.94 13.98
N LEU A 106 11.85 10.42 14.77
CA LEU A 106 11.96 10.75 16.20
C LEU A 106 12.32 12.24 16.38
N SER A 107 13.30 12.74 15.62
CA SER A 107 13.69 14.15 15.63
C SER A 107 12.51 15.05 15.28
N LEU A 108 11.79 14.78 14.19
CA LEU A 108 10.61 15.56 13.80
C LEU A 108 9.52 15.56 14.88
N ALA A 109 9.29 14.42 15.54
CA ALA A 109 8.32 14.34 16.63
C ALA A 109 8.75 15.20 17.84
N THR A 110 10.05 15.20 18.16
CA THR A 110 10.61 15.98 19.30
C THR A 110 10.71 17.47 18.97
N GLU A 111 11.24 17.84 17.81
CA GLU A 111 11.44 19.23 17.38
C GLU A 111 10.13 20.02 17.29
N HIS A 112 9.05 19.33 16.94
CA HIS A 112 7.72 19.94 16.82
C HIS A 112 6.80 19.65 18.02
N ASP A 113 7.31 19.05 19.10
CA ASP A 113 6.54 18.66 20.30
C ASP A 113 5.24 17.91 19.96
N ILE A 114 5.34 16.89 19.11
CA ILE A 114 4.17 16.17 18.59
C ILE A 114 3.77 15.05 19.55
N ASP A 115 2.61 15.19 20.20
CA ASP A 115 1.98 14.08 20.93
C ASP A 115 1.34 13.08 19.96
N CYS A 116 2.14 12.11 19.56
CA CYS A 116 1.69 11.00 18.69
C CYS A 116 1.74 9.64 19.40
N GLY A 117 1.77 9.60 20.72
CA GLY A 117 1.86 8.36 21.49
C GLY A 117 3.10 7.55 21.15
N LEU A 118 4.25 8.25 20.93
CA LEU A 118 5.53 7.62 20.63
C LEU A 118 6.03 6.82 21.82
N LYS A 119 6.25 5.51 21.62
CA LYS A 119 6.76 4.61 22.66
C LYS A 119 7.92 3.77 22.15
N SER A 120 8.98 3.65 22.94
CA SER A 120 10.05 2.69 22.72
C SER A 120 9.57 1.30 23.13
N VAL A 121 9.81 0.33 22.28
CA VAL A 121 9.44 -1.08 22.49
C VAL A 121 10.52 -1.99 21.90
N ASP A 122 10.58 -3.21 22.37
CA ASP A 122 11.37 -4.24 21.72
C ASP A 122 10.65 -4.80 20.48
N SER A 123 11.43 -5.34 19.56
CA SER A 123 10.91 -6.05 18.38
C SER A 123 11.48 -7.46 18.35
N TYR A 124 10.60 -8.45 18.24
CA TYR A 124 10.95 -9.85 18.08
C TYR A 124 10.58 -10.34 16.68
N VAL A 125 11.56 -10.87 15.96
CA VAL A 125 11.35 -11.52 14.66
C VAL A 125 11.81 -12.95 14.74
N TYR A 126 10.96 -13.88 14.32
CA TYR A 126 11.17 -15.31 14.45
C TYR A 126 10.49 -16.09 13.33
N SER A 127 10.88 -17.35 13.15
CA SER A 127 10.09 -18.33 12.41
C SER A 127 9.58 -19.36 13.41
N SER A 128 8.26 -19.49 13.54
CA SER A 128 7.65 -20.43 14.50
C SER A 128 7.79 -21.90 14.08
N GLU A 129 8.09 -22.16 12.80
CA GLU A 129 8.23 -23.50 12.24
C GLU A 129 9.70 -23.89 11.99
N ASN A 130 10.59 -22.90 11.75
CA ASN A 130 11.96 -23.16 11.35
C ASN A 130 12.96 -22.24 12.09
N SER A 131 13.53 -22.76 13.16
CA SER A 131 14.54 -22.03 13.96
C SER A 131 15.83 -21.73 13.19
N GLU A 132 16.17 -22.48 12.14
CA GLU A 132 17.34 -22.22 11.31
C GLU A 132 17.19 -20.89 10.53
N GLU A 133 15.96 -20.56 10.10
CA GLU A 133 15.70 -19.26 9.47
C GLU A 133 15.93 -18.09 10.45
N THR A 134 15.53 -18.28 11.71
CA THR A 134 15.77 -17.30 12.78
C THR A 134 17.28 -17.16 13.07
N GLN A 135 18.01 -18.26 13.15
CA GLN A 135 19.46 -18.25 13.34
C GLN A 135 20.18 -17.59 12.17
N LYS A 136 19.76 -17.86 10.93
CA LYS A 136 20.30 -17.23 9.74
C LYS A 136 20.05 -15.72 9.71
N LEU A 137 18.85 -15.29 10.13
CA LEU A 137 18.54 -13.88 10.27
C LEU A 137 19.48 -13.23 11.28
N TYR A 138 19.63 -13.82 12.46
CA TYR A 138 20.54 -13.33 13.50
C TYR A 138 21.99 -13.25 13.00
N GLY A 139 22.51 -14.33 12.41
CA GLY A 139 23.87 -14.37 11.88
C GLY A 139 24.13 -13.24 10.90
N THR A 140 23.24 -13.07 9.90
CA THR A 140 23.37 -11.97 8.95
C THR A 140 23.29 -10.59 9.61
N MET A 141 22.40 -10.38 10.57
CA MET A 141 22.29 -9.11 11.28
C MET A 141 23.51 -8.83 12.15
N SER A 142 24.08 -9.86 12.78
CA SER A 142 25.34 -9.78 13.53
C SER A 142 26.52 -9.41 12.61
N ASP A 143 26.64 -10.08 11.46
CA ASP A 143 27.73 -9.86 10.48
C ASP A 143 27.74 -8.43 9.95
N ILE A 144 26.57 -7.82 9.74
CA ILE A 144 26.47 -6.41 9.36
C ILE A 144 26.53 -5.45 10.54
N GLY A 145 26.78 -5.92 11.75
CA GLY A 145 26.90 -5.09 12.96
C GLY A 145 25.58 -4.45 13.43
N ALA A 146 24.44 -5.06 13.14
CA ALA A 146 23.16 -4.61 13.66
C ALA A 146 23.02 -4.93 15.16
N LYS A 147 22.37 -4.03 15.91
CA LYS A 147 22.16 -4.16 17.35
C LYS A 147 21.01 -5.15 17.63
N THR A 148 21.31 -6.45 17.67
CA THR A 148 20.34 -7.51 17.91
C THR A 148 20.91 -8.59 18.81
N ALA A 149 20.01 -9.38 19.43
CA ALA A 149 20.37 -10.57 20.22
C ALA A 149 19.51 -11.76 19.81
N LEU A 150 20.10 -12.96 19.82
CA LEU A 150 19.36 -14.21 19.66
C LEU A 150 18.91 -14.67 21.06
N VAL A 151 17.61 -14.77 21.26
CA VAL A 151 17.01 -15.06 22.55
C VAL A 151 15.88 -16.09 22.42
N ARG A 152 15.62 -16.84 23.50
CA ARG A 152 14.35 -17.54 23.63
C ARG A 152 13.34 -16.59 24.24
N ALA A 153 12.24 -16.34 23.53
CA ALA A 153 11.25 -15.38 23.91
C ALA A 153 9.87 -16.02 24.08
N GLU A 154 9.16 -15.60 25.11
CA GLU A 154 7.73 -15.86 25.22
C GLU A 154 6.99 -14.86 24.32
N THR A 155 6.30 -15.37 23.34
CA THR A 155 5.53 -14.56 22.37
C THR A 155 4.03 -14.89 22.50
N PRO A 156 3.15 -14.08 21.94
CA PRO A 156 1.72 -14.44 21.92
C PRO A 156 1.42 -15.80 21.27
N ALA A 157 2.34 -16.32 20.45
CA ALA A 157 2.24 -17.64 19.81
C ALA A 157 2.98 -18.76 20.58
N GLY A 158 3.53 -18.48 21.77
CA GLY A 158 4.27 -19.40 22.61
C GLY A 158 5.78 -19.13 22.66
N SER A 159 6.54 -20.05 23.25
CA SER A 159 7.99 -19.95 23.44
C SER A 159 8.73 -20.27 22.14
N VAL A 160 9.49 -19.31 21.62
CA VAL A 160 10.22 -19.44 20.35
C VAL A 160 11.65 -18.92 20.45
N LEU A 161 12.53 -19.39 19.55
CA LEU A 161 13.80 -18.74 19.30
C LEU A 161 13.55 -17.49 18.43
N ALA A 162 13.99 -16.31 18.89
CA ALA A 162 13.73 -15.04 18.21
C ALA A 162 14.97 -14.17 18.12
N VAL A 163 15.05 -13.34 17.09
CA VAL A 163 15.96 -12.21 17.04
C VAL A 163 15.27 -11.04 17.72
N ARG A 164 15.89 -10.51 18.78
CA ARG A 164 15.42 -9.33 19.52
C ARG A 164 16.20 -8.10 19.08
N ALA A 165 15.48 -7.01 18.83
CA ALA A 165 16.03 -5.68 18.62
C ALA A 165 15.41 -4.72 19.63
N GLU A 166 16.25 -4.10 20.47
CA GLU A 166 15.85 -3.07 21.42
C GLU A 166 15.74 -1.69 20.75
N GLY A 167 15.04 -0.76 21.39
CA GLY A 167 14.97 0.63 20.91
C GLY A 167 14.28 0.78 19.57
N GLN A 168 13.29 -0.05 19.32
CA GLN A 168 12.34 0.14 18.23
C GLN A 168 11.18 0.99 18.74
N TYR A 169 10.37 1.55 17.83
CA TYR A 169 9.32 2.46 18.26
C TYR A 169 7.98 2.13 17.61
N ILE A 170 6.92 2.49 18.32
CA ILE A 170 5.55 2.52 17.83
C ILE A 170 4.97 3.91 18.07
N PHE A 171 4.01 4.32 17.25
CA PHE A 171 3.38 5.64 17.36
C PHE A 171 2.00 5.65 16.68
N HIS A 172 1.28 6.74 16.81
CA HIS A 172 0.05 7.01 16.08
C HIS A 172 0.34 7.81 14.80
N PRO A 173 0.36 7.18 13.62
CA PRO A 173 0.91 7.80 12.41
C PRO A 173 0.10 9.01 11.92
N LEU A 174 -1.22 9.01 12.11
CA LEU A 174 -2.06 10.13 11.69
C LEU A 174 -1.92 11.34 12.61
N ARG A 175 -1.78 11.14 13.94
CA ARG A 175 -1.48 12.24 14.87
C ARG A 175 -0.13 12.86 14.53
N PHE A 176 0.91 12.06 14.32
CA PHE A 176 2.22 12.55 13.89
C PHE A 176 2.13 13.41 12.64
N LEU A 177 1.57 12.87 11.56
CA LEU A 177 1.56 13.53 10.25
C LEU A 177 0.67 14.78 10.20
N ARG A 178 -0.41 14.83 10.96
CA ARG A 178 -1.31 15.99 10.98
C ARG A 178 -0.81 17.12 11.87
N SER A 179 0.00 16.80 12.86
CA SER A 179 0.63 17.78 13.72
C SER A 179 1.95 18.32 13.14
N LEU A 180 2.56 17.60 12.18
CA LEU A 180 3.77 18.08 11.52
C LEU A 180 3.44 19.29 10.64
N PRO A 181 4.08 20.47 10.85
CA PRO A 181 3.77 21.70 10.12
C PRO A 181 4.01 21.53 8.61
N ALA A 182 3.07 22.00 7.80
CA ALA A 182 3.25 22.08 6.36
C ALA A 182 3.77 23.48 5.99
N HIS A 183 5.00 23.57 5.52
CA HIS A 183 5.59 24.78 4.96
C HIS A 183 5.46 24.80 3.43
N PHE A 184 4.39 24.20 2.91
CA PHE A 184 4.09 24.03 1.48
C PHE A 184 2.58 24.03 1.27
N ASP A 185 2.17 24.31 0.03
CA ASP A 185 0.75 24.29 -0.35
C ASP A 185 0.26 22.88 -0.58
N ILE A 186 -0.98 22.60 -0.17
CA ILE A 186 -1.60 21.29 -0.26
C ILE A 186 -2.96 21.41 -0.95
N TYR A 187 -3.20 20.50 -1.92
CA TYR A 187 -4.49 20.37 -2.59
C TYR A 187 -4.99 18.94 -2.49
N GLU A 188 -6.14 18.76 -1.84
CA GLU A 188 -6.87 17.49 -1.77
C GLU A 188 -7.91 17.37 -2.90
N ASN A 189 -8.43 16.18 -3.15
CA ASN A 189 -9.36 15.88 -4.24
C ASN A 189 -8.85 16.42 -5.59
N THR A 190 -7.54 16.39 -5.76
CA THR A 190 -6.80 16.89 -6.92
C THR A 190 -6.01 15.75 -7.52
N ARG A 191 -6.62 15.05 -8.45
CA ARG A 191 -6.00 13.87 -9.07
C ARG A 191 -5.12 14.26 -10.25
N ALA A 192 -3.88 13.77 -10.25
CA ALA A 192 -3.04 13.81 -11.44
C ALA A 192 -3.58 12.83 -12.49
N LEU A 193 -3.96 13.35 -13.65
CA LEU A 193 -4.53 12.58 -14.77
C LEU A 193 -3.47 12.21 -15.81
N SER A 194 -2.47 13.08 -16.00
CA SER A 194 -1.33 12.82 -16.88
C SER A 194 -0.12 13.64 -16.46
N VAL A 195 1.05 13.17 -16.85
CA VAL A 195 2.34 13.84 -16.65
C VAL A 195 3.03 13.98 -18.00
N ASP A 196 3.15 15.21 -18.49
CA ASP A 196 4.03 15.54 -19.59
C ASP A 196 5.46 15.63 -19.04
N THR A 197 6.25 14.62 -19.32
CA THR A 197 7.62 14.49 -18.78
C THR A 197 8.63 15.41 -19.45
N GLU A 198 8.37 15.90 -20.65
CA GLU A 198 9.25 16.83 -21.38
C GLU A 198 9.04 18.25 -20.90
N ARG A 199 7.78 18.66 -20.79
CA ARG A 199 7.40 20.01 -20.34
C ARG A 199 7.28 20.12 -18.83
N LYS A 200 7.33 19.02 -18.10
CA LYS A 200 7.12 18.92 -16.64
C LYS A 200 5.77 19.52 -16.21
N ILE A 201 4.71 19.21 -16.96
CA ILE A 201 3.35 19.65 -16.69
C ILE A 201 2.52 18.45 -16.22
N VAL A 202 1.89 18.58 -15.06
CA VAL A 202 0.94 17.61 -14.52
C VAL A 202 -0.47 18.16 -14.70
N ARG A 203 -1.32 17.45 -15.44
CA ARG A 203 -2.73 17.80 -15.64
C ARG A 203 -3.59 17.20 -14.55
N THR A 204 -4.51 17.98 -14.04
CA THR A 204 -5.54 17.57 -13.07
C THR A 204 -6.94 17.71 -13.69
N GLU A 205 -7.99 17.50 -12.90
CA GLU A 205 -9.39 17.65 -13.38
C GLU A 205 -9.74 19.12 -13.67
N GLU A 206 -9.22 20.08 -12.90
CA GLU A 206 -9.62 21.49 -12.95
C GLU A 206 -8.45 22.47 -13.16
N GLY A 207 -7.29 21.97 -13.58
CA GLY A 207 -6.11 22.80 -13.84
C GLY A 207 -4.86 21.98 -14.11
N SER A 208 -3.73 22.65 -14.17
CA SER A 208 -2.42 22.03 -14.36
C SER A 208 -1.35 22.63 -13.46
N VAL A 209 -0.31 21.83 -13.19
CA VAL A 209 0.88 22.28 -12.43
C VAL A 209 2.11 22.12 -13.31
N HIS A 210 2.78 23.22 -13.60
CA HIS A 210 4.13 23.25 -14.16
C HIS A 210 5.14 23.28 -12.99
N ALA A 211 6.11 22.36 -12.98
CA ALA A 211 7.07 22.26 -11.87
C ALA A 211 8.49 22.01 -12.38
N ASP A 212 9.50 22.62 -11.73
CA ASP A 212 10.91 22.34 -12.04
C ASP A 212 11.30 20.91 -11.62
N VAL A 213 10.75 20.45 -10.49
CA VAL A 213 10.93 19.11 -9.92
C VAL A 213 9.58 18.44 -9.74
N ILE A 214 9.45 17.17 -10.16
CA ILE A 214 8.24 16.35 -9.94
C ILE A 214 8.61 15.09 -9.17
N VAL A 215 7.90 14.82 -8.07
CA VAL A 215 8.03 13.60 -7.27
C VAL A 215 6.74 12.79 -7.33
N VAL A 216 6.82 11.56 -7.86
CA VAL A 216 5.68 10.64 -7.95
C VAL A 216 5.71 9.70 -6.74
N ALA A 217 4.86 9.99 -5.74
CA ALA A 217 4.74 9.24 -4.47
C ALA A 217 3.37 8.56 -4.33
N THR A 218 2.78 8.14 -5.43
CA THR A 218 1.43 7.60 -5.54
C THR A 218 1.29 6.13 -5.13
N ARG A 219 2.23 5.57 -4.38
CA ARG A 219 2.37 4.13 -4.05
C ARG A 219 2.64 3.28 -5.30
N TYR A 220 1.74 3.25 -6.27
CA TYR A 220 1.99 2.72 -7.61
C TYR A 220 2.23 3.89 -8.56
N PRO A 221 3.38 3.93 -9.27
CA PRO A 221 3.73 5.02 -10.17
C PRO A 221 2.74 5.15 -11.32
N ILE A 222 2.37 6.40 -11.65
CA ILE A 222 1.31 6.71 -12.62
C ILE A 222 1.82 7.08 -14.03
N VAL A 223 3.14 7.22 -14.22
CA VAL A 223 3.75 7.53 -15.52
C VAL A 223 4.11 6.24 -16.23
N ASP A 224 3.14 5.64 -16.91
CA ASP A 224 3.26 4.31 -17.54
C ASP A 224 4.27 4.24 -18.70
N SER A 225 4.53 5.36 -19.36
CA SER A 225 5.42 5.43 -20.52
C SER A 225 6.90 5.23 -20.19
N HIS A 226 7.27 5.34 -18.92
CA HIS A 226 8.64 5.28 -18.45
C HIS A 226 8.83 4.39 -17.24
N GLY A 227 10.06 3.92 -17.01
CA GLY A 227 10.45 3.19 -15.81
C GLY A 227 9.98 1.74 -15.71
N ALA A 228 8.96 1.34 -16.50
CA ALA A 228 8.43 -0.03 -16.58
C ALA A 228 8.04 -0.62 -15.20
N TYR A 229 7.48 0.20 -14.30
CA TYR A 229 7.14 -0.19 -12.93
C TYR A 229 6.09 -1.30 -12.85
N MET A 230 5.23 -1.43 -13.87
CA MET A 230 4.28 -2.53 -13.99
C MET A 230 4.93 -3.92 -13.96
N TYR A 231 6.20 -3.99 -14.34
CA TYR A 231 6.97 -5.23 -14.33
C TYR A 231 7.85 -5.39 -13.09
N LYS A 232 8.17 -4.30 -12.40
CA LYS A 232 9.07 -4.26 -11.24
C LYS A 232 8.36 -4.40 -9.89
N LEU A 233 7.05 -4.14 -9.86
CA LEU A 233 6.24 -4.11 -8.66
C LEU A 233 5.12 -5.15 -8.71
N ARG A 234 4.80 -5.73 -7.55
CA ARG A 234 3.58 -6.50 -7.36
C ARG A 234 2.71 -5.85 -6.29
N PRO A 235 1.40 -5.73 -6.52
CA PRO A 235 0.50 -5.27 -5.48
C PRO A 235 0.27 -6.37 -4.44
N SER A 236 0.34 -6.01 -3.16
CA SER A 236 0.12 -6.91 -2.03
C SER A 236 -0.92 -6.35 -1.10
N MET A 237 -1.88 -7.17 -0.70
CA MET A 237 -2.90 -6.86 0.29
C MET A 237 -2.55 -7.53 1.60
N SER A 238 -2.65 -6.81 2.72
CA SER A 238 -2.54 -7.33 4.08
C SER A 238 -3.83 -7.03 4.84
N PHE A 239 -4.17 -7.88 5.77
CA PHE A 239 -5.35 -7.75 6.61
C PHE A 239 -4.93 -7.55 8.06
N THR A 240 -5.70 -6.76 8.79
CA THR A 240 -5.41 -6.45 10.20
C THR A 240 -6.72 -6.36 10.97
N ILE A 241 -6.69 -6.87 12.20
CA ILE A 241 -7.75 -6.67 13.19
C ILE A 241 -7.18 -5.96 14.40
N ALA A 242 -8.00 -5.20 15.11
CA ALA A 242 -7.69 -4.63 16.41
C ALA A 242 -8.46 -5.38 17.49
N VAL A 243 -7.75 -5.93 18.45
CA VAL A 243 -8.28 -6.75 19.55
C VAL A 243 -8.29 -5.89 20.82
N GLU A 244 -9.48 -5.53 21.27
CA GLU A 244 -9.71 -4.65 22.43
C GLU A 244 -9.29 -5.30 23.73
N GLY A 245 -8.61 -4.54 24.58
CA GLY A 245 -8.20 -4.98 25.92
C GLY A 245 -7.14 -6.10 25.95
N ALA A 246 -6.64 -6.53 24.80
CA ALA A 246 -5.47 -7.41 24.75
C ALA A 246 -4.19 -6.58 24.98
N SER A 247 -3.15 -7.21 25.49
CA SER A 247 -1.86 -6.55 25.78
C SER A 247 -0.70 -7.29 25.15
N ALA A 248 0.30 -6.54 24.73
CA ALA A 248 1.62 -7.00 24.34
C ALA A 248 2.64 -5.94 24.75
N ASP A 249 3.81 -6.34 25.19
CA ASP A 249 4.88 -5.47 25.65
C ASP A 249 5.86 -5.07 24.54
N ALA A 250 5.81 -5.78 23.41
CA ALA A 250 6.71 -5.63 22.28
C ALA A 250 5.96 -5.77 20.95
N THR A 251 6.69 -5.59 19.86
CA THR A 251 6.21 -5.99 18.53
C THR A 251 6.74 -7.36 18.16
N TYR A 252 5.89 -8.18 17.57
CA TYR A 252 6.21 -9.53 17.17
C TYR A 252 5.94 -9.75 15.69
N LEU A 253 6.82 -10.48 15.02
CA LEU A 253 6.68 -10.81 13.60
C LEU A 253 7.18 -12.24 13.33
N ASP A 254 6.29 -13.11 12.92
CA ASP A 254 6.63 -14.40 12.37
C ASP A 254 6.93 -14.26 10.87
N ILE A 255 8.11 -14.69 10.42
CA ILE A 255 8.58 -14.51 9.04
C ILE A 255 8.21 -15.64 8.09
N ARG A 256 7.49 -16.66 8.52
CA ARG A 256 6.93 -17.68 7.63
C ARG A 256 5.89 -17.09 6.68
N GLU A 257 5.49 -17.83 5.65
CA GLU A 257 4.61 -17.33 4.58
C GLU A 257 3.26 -16.82 5.12
N ASP A 258 2.66 -17.53 6.07
CA ASP A 258 1.40 -17.18 6.74
C ASP A 258 1.62 -16.56 8.13
N GLY A 259 2.83 -16.06 8.38
CA GLY A 259 3.22 -15.51 9.67
C GLY A 259 2.43 -14.25 10.04
N LEU A 260 2.20 -14.13 11.34
CA LEU A 260 1.43 -13.01 11.89
C LEU A 260 2.33 -11.93 12.47
N SER A 261 1.81 -10.71 12.44
CA SER A 261 2.43 -9.55 13.07
C SER A 261 1.54 -9.04 14.19
N VAL A 262 2.09 -8.94 15.39
CA VAL A 262 1.41 -8.38 16.57
C VAL A 262 2.06 -7.05 16.95
N ARG A 263 1.24 -6.06 17.29
CA ARG A 263 1.70 -4.74 17.71
C ARG A 263 0.72 -4.13 18.72
N PRO A 264 1.20 -3.66 19.90
CA PRO A 264 0.37 -2.97 20.88
C PRO A 264 -0.06 -1.58 20.37
N TYR A 265 -1.25 -1.12 20.82
CA TYR A 265 -1.72 0.25 20.67
C TYR A 265 -2.52 0.66 21.92
N ASP A 266 -2.85 1.95 22.04
CA ASP A 266 -3.68 2.42 23.16
C ASP A 266 -5.09 1.85 23.04
N GLY A 267 -5.41 0.88 23.84
CA GLY A 267 -6.71 0.15 23.81
C GLY A 267 -6.57 -1.34 23.52
N GLY A 268 -5.43 -1.83 23.04
CA GLY A 268 -5.29 -3.25 22.76
C GLY A 268 -4.09 -3.63 21.92
N VAL A 269 -4.27 -4.62 21.06
CA VAL A 269 -3.25 -5.07 20.09
C VAL A 269 -3.82 -5.11 18.68
N THR A 270 -2.99 -4.83 17.68
CA THR A 270 -3.29 -5.16 16.29
C THR A 270 -2.67 -6.48 15.93
N VAL A 271 -3.43 -7.35 15.25
CA VAL A 271 -2.96 -8.61 14.68
C VAL A 271 -3.12 -8.53 13.16
N GLY A 272 -2.02 -8.63 12.44
CA GLY A 272 -1.99 -8.52 10.98
C GLY A 272 -1.38 -9.76 10.32
N GLY A 273 -1.76 -10.03 9.08
CA GLY A 273 -1.25 -11.17 8.31
C GLY A 273 -2.08 -11.47 7.07
N PHE A 274 -2.06 -12.74 6.64
CA PHE A 274 -2.78 -13.24 5.46
C PHE A 274 -2.44 -12.44 4.19
N ASP A 275 -1.16 -12.17 4.03
CA ASP A 275 -0.62 -11.40 2.93
C ASP A 275 -0.82 -12.08 1.59
N ARG A 276 -1.46 -11.40 0.63
CA ARG A 276 -1.70 -11.98 -0.68
C ARG A 276 -1.60 -10.95 -1.80
N ARG A 277 -1.41 -11.41 -3.03
CA ARG A 277 -1.51 -10.51 -4.18
C ARG A 277 -2.91 -9.93 -4.25
N THR A 278 -3.03 -8.63 -4.47
CA THR A 278 -4.33 -7.97 -4.67
C THR A 278 -5.13 -8.65 -5.78
N GLY A 279 -6.41 -8.87 -5.55
CA GLY A 279 -7.29 -9.55 -6.51
C GLY A 279 -7.07 -11.07 -6.62
N THR A 280 -6.40 -11.70 -5.65
CA THR A 280 -6.23 -13.16 -5.58
C THR A 280 -6.44 -13.68 -4.15
N GLY A 281 -6.67 -14.97 -4.00
CA GLY A 281 -6.82 -15.65 -2.72
C GLY A 281 -8.28 -15.91 -2.33
N ASP A 282 -8.47 -16.71 -1.29
CA ASP A 282 -9.78 -17.03 -0.70
C ASP A 282 -10.21 -15.96 0.32
N GLU A 283 -11.48 -15.97 0.65
CA GLU A 283 -12.18 -14.91 1.36
C GLU A 283 -12.28 -15.19 2.86
N ARG A 284 -11.16 -15.54 3.54
CA ARG A 284 -11.17 -15.95 4.95
C ARG A 284 -10.09 -15.27 5.82
N ALA A 285 -9.49 -14.19 5.35
CA ALA A 285 -8.40 -13.54 6.06
C ALA A 285 -8.81 -13.03 7.44
N PHE A 286 -9.94 -12.33 7.53
CA PHE A 286 -10.43 -11.82 8.83
C PHE A 286 -10.90 -12.95 9.75
N LEU A 287 -11.47 -14.02 9.21
CA LEU A 287 -11.84 -15.19 10.02
C LEU A 287 -10.60 -15.87 10.61
N GLY A 288 -9.55 -16.05 9.79
CA GLY A 288 -8.27 -16.60 10.23
C GLY A 288 -7.59 -15.71 11.30
N LEU A 289 -7.59 -14.38 11.10
CA LEU A 289 -7.05 -13.45 12.09
C LEU A 289 -7.81 -13.49 13.41
N ARG A 290 -9.15 -13.59 13.39
CA ARG A 290 -9.97 -13.73 14.60
C ARG A 290 -9.67 -15.03 15.35
N ALA A 291 -9.54 -16.14 14.63
CA ALA A 291 -9.19 -17.43 15.21
C ALA A 291 -7.79 -17.39 15.86
N ALA A 292 -6.80 -16.82 15.16
CA ALA A 292 -5.45 -16.65 15.67
C ALA A 292 -5.41 -15.72 16.91
N ALA A 293 -6.13 -14.61 16.87
CA ALA A 293 -6.21 -13.69 18.00
C ALA A 293 -6.89 -14.33 19.23
N ALA A 294 -7.95 -15.12 19.02
CA ALA A 294 -8.60 -15.86 20.10
C ALA A 294 -7.65 -16.90 20.74
N HIS A 295 -6.81 -17.53 19.93
CA HIS A 295 -5.77 -18.45 20.42
C HIS A 295 -4.70 -17.73 21.26
N MET A 296 -4.23 -16.56 20.80
CA MET A 296 -3.17 -15.79 21.44
C MET A 296 -3.62 -15.03 22.69
N PHE A 297 -4.83 -14.48 22.68
CA PHE A 297 -5.28 -13.50 23.68
C PHE A 297 -6.59 -13.91 24.39
N GLY A 298 -7.13 -15.09 24.10
CA GLY A 298 -8.45 -15.50 24.55
C GLY A 298 -9.58 -14.82 23.76
N SER A 299 -10.82 -15.15 24.11
CA SER A 299 -11.99 -14.57 23.46
C SER A 299 -12.17 -13.10 23.88
N ARG A 300 -11.75 -12.18 23.01
CA ARG A 300 -11.84 -10.74 23.23
C ARG A 300 -12.56 -10.07 22.05
N PRO A 301 -13.21 -8.91 22.28
CA PRO A 301 -13.85 -8.15 21.22
C PRO A 301 -12.83 -7.71 20.15
N VAL A 302 -13.27 -7.73 18.89
CA VAL A 302 -12.54 -7.10 17.79
C VAL A 302 -13.16 -5.72 17.56
N GLU A 303 -12.44 -4.68 17.92
CA GLU A 303 -12.86 -3.28 17.79
C GLU A 303 -13.10 -2.87 16.35
N THR A 304 -12.18 -3.24 15.48
CA THR A 304 -12.24 -2.96 14.05
C THR A 304 -11.35 -3.90 13.25
N GLN A 305 -11.60 -3.97 11.94
CA GLN A 305 -10.80 -4.72 10.99
C GLN A 305 -10.64 -3.93 9.71
N TRP A 306 -9.49 -4.03 9.07
CA TRP A 306 -9.20 -3.33 7.81
C TRP A 306 -8.19 -4.07 6.96
N ALA A 307 -8.10 -3.69 5.71
CA ALA A 307 -7.06 -4.16 4.80
C ALA A 307 -6.25 -2.98 4.25
N ALA A 308 -4.96 -3.19 4.08
CA ALA A 308 -4.05 -2.23 3.49
C ALA A 308 -3.35 -2.84 2.27
N GLN A 309 -3.23 -2.04 1.22
CA GLN A 309 -2.52 -2.45 0.01
C GLN A 309 -1.18 -1.72 -0.08
N ASP A 310 -0.12 -2.47 -0.39
CA ASP A 310 1.18 -1.90 -0.70
C ASP A 310 1.76 -2.46 -2.01
N CYS A 311 2.82 -1.83 -2.51
CA CYS A 311 3.61 -2.32 -3.62
C CYS A 311 4.91 -2.94 -3.09
N VAL A 312 5.21 -4.14 -3.58
CA VAL A 312 6.40 -4.89 -3.20
C VAL A 312 7.31 -5.02 -4.42
N SER A 313 8.55 -4.61 -4.29
CA SER A 313 9.61 -4.86 -5.27
C SER A 313 10.06 -6.32 -5.21
N PHE A 314 10.66 -6.85 -6.28
CA PHE A 314 11.07 -8.26 -6.30
C PHE A 314 12.34 -8.56 -5.50
N ASP A 315 13.15 -7.54 -5.25
CA ASP A 315 14.37 -7.64 -4.43
C ASP A 315 14.16 -7.23 -2.96
N GLY A 316 12.98 -6.72 -2.63
CA GLY A 316 12.63 -6.25 -1.30
C GLY A 316 13.06 -4.81 -0.99
N LEU A 317 13.85 -4.17 -1.86
CA LEU A 317 14.27 -2.79 -1.69
C LEU A 317 13.28 -1.82 -2.33
N PRO A 318 12.93 -0.70 -1.69
CA PRO A 318 12.20 0.38 -2.32
C PRO A 318 12.84 0.89 -3.61
N TYR A 319 12.05 1.50 -4.47
CA TYR A 319 12.53 2.30 -5.58
C TYR A 319 12.36 3.77 -5.22
N VAL A 320 13.49 4.44 -4.98
CA VAL A 320 13.56 5.87 -4.66
C VAL A 320 14.66 6.52 -5.49
N GLY A 321 14.36 7.60 -6.18
CA GLY A 321 15.33 8.32 -7.01
C GLY A 321 14.78 8.70 -8.38
N ARG A 322 15.65 8.89 -9.36
CA ARG A 322 15.27 9.29 -10.73
C ARG A 322 14.27 8.29 -11.32
N TYR A 323 13.16 8.80 -11.82
CA TYR A 323 12.04 7.98 -12.29
C TYR A 323 12.43 6.97 -13.37
N ALA A 324 13.19 7.41 -14.36
CA ALA A 324 13.71 6.59 -15.44
C ALA A 324 14.98 7.21 -16.05
N LYS A 325 15.72 6.42 -16.83
CA LYS A 325 16.87 6.93 -17.61
C LYS A 325 16.37 8.02 -18.58
N GLY A 326 17.09 9.14 -18.60
CA GLY A 326 16.79 10.26 -19.50
C GLY A 326 15.74 11.26 -18.97
N LEU A 327 15.02 10.94 -17.91
CA LEU A 327 14.12 11.90 -17.25
C LEU A 327 14.90 12.70 -16.20
N LYS A 328 15.05 14.00 -16.46
CA LYS A 328 15.70 14.94 -15.54
C LYS A 328 14.66 15.52 -14.59
N ASP A 329 14.99 15.60 -13.30
CA ASP A 329 14.20 16.21 -12.24
C ASP A 329 12.79 15.61 -12.05
N ILE A 330 12.60 14.37 -12.50
CA ILE A 330 11.40 13.57 -12.21
C ILE A 330 11.83 12.37 -11.38
N TYR A 331 11.26 12.25 -10.20
CA TYR A 331 11.61 11.26 -9.20
C TYR A 331 10.43 10.37 -8.84
N VAL A 332 10.71 9.22 -8.25
CA VAL A 332 9.72 8.27 -7.76
C VAL A 332 10.02 7.82 -6.35
N ILE A 333 8.98 7.57 -5.58
CA ILE A 333 9.02 6.89 -4.28
C ILE A 333 7.97 5.78 -4.31
N THR A 334 8.42 4.51 -4.26
CA THR A 334 7.52 3.36 -4.32
C THR A 334 8.18 2.07 -3.83
N GLY A 335 7.38 1.01 -3.68
CA GLY A 335 7.88 -0.34 -3.45
C GLY A 335 8.35 -0.60 -2.02
N PHE A 336 7.77 0.04 -1.03
CA PHE A 336 8.18 -0.08 0.38
C PHE A 336 7.96 -1.47 0.99
N GLY A 337 7.16 -2.32 0.36
CA GLY A 337 7.00 -3.70 0.79
C GLY A 337 6.52 -3.83 2.24
N LYS A 338 5.61 -2.93 2.69
CA LYS A 338 5.02 -2.83 4.04
C LYS A 338 5.88 -2.14 5.10
N TRP A 339 7.08 -1.68 4.75
CA TRP A 339 8.02 -1.02 5.66
C TRP A 339 8.11 0.48 5.36
N GLY A 340 6.95 1.13 5.26
CA GLY A 340 6.85 2.51 4.80
C GLY A 340 7.28 3.58 5.81
N MET A 341 7.39 3.31 7.12
CA MET A 341 7.67 4.36 8.11
C MET A 341 9.11 4.89 7.95
N ALA A 342 10.12 4.16 8.37
CA ALA A 342 11.52 4.58 8.24
C ALA A 342 11.92 4.83 6.77
N ASN A 343 11.48 3.96 5.85
CA ASN A 343 11.75 4.13 4.43
C ASN A 343 11.18 5.44 3.85
N SER A 344 10.10 6.00 4.37
CA SER A 344 9.56 7.29 3.91
C SER A 344 10.46 8.45 4.29
N ALA A 345 11.04 8.45 5.50
CA ALA A 345 11.99 9.47 5.93
C ALA A 345 13.29 9.41 5.11
N VAL A 346 13.84 8.20 4.94
CA VAL A 346 15.00 7.98 4.06
C VAL A 346 14.74 8.48 2.64
N ALA A 347 13.56 8.13 2.09
CA ALA A 347 13.17 8.53 0.74
C ALA A 347 13.05 10.05 0.60
N ALA A 348 12.47 10.71 1.58
CA ALA A 348 12.30 12.17 1.59
C ALA A 348 13.65 12.89 1.55
N ARG A 349 14.60 12.47 2.40
CA ARG A 349 15.97 13.01 2.41
C ARG A 349 16.68 12.75 1.08
N LEU A 350 16.65 11.52 0.60
CA LEU A 350 17.28 11.15 -0.68
C LEU A 350 16.74 11.98 -1.85
N ILE A 351 15.42 12.17 -1.94
CA ILE A 351 14.82 12.98 -3.01
C ILE A 351 15.23 14.44 -2.91
N ALA A 352 15.25 15.03 -1.71
CA ALA A 352 15.69 16.41 -1.52
C ALA A 352 17.16 16.59 -1.94
N ASP A 353 18.06 15.69 -1.52
CA ASP A 353 19.47 15.72 -1.92
C ASP A 353 19.64 15.64 -3.43
N LEU A 354 18.95 14.68 -4.09
CA LEU A 354 19.02 14.54 -5.54
C LEU A 354 18.45 15.74 -6.30
N ALA A 355 17.37 16.34 -5.78
CA ALA A 355 16.77 17.54 -6.37
C ALA A 355 17.69 18.76 -6.26
N ASP A 356 18.50 18.83 -5.20
CA ASP A 356 19.49 19.89 -4.99
C ASP A 356 20.86 19.58 -5.63
N GLY A 357 20.98 18.43 -6.29
CA GLY A 357 22.25 18.00 -6.91
C GLY A 357 23.31 17.57 -5.91
N ARG A 358 22.91 17.28 -4.65
CA ARG A 358 23.82 16.78 -3.62
C ARG A 358 24.00 15.26 -3.75
N ASP A 359 25.18 14.78 -3.44
CA ASP A 359 25.46 13.36 -3.33
C ASP A 359 24.75 12.75 -2.12
N ASN A 360 24.20 11.55 -2.29
CA ASN A 360 23.61 10.77 -1.21
C ASN A 360 24.11 9.32 -1.26
N ALA A 361 24.63 8.85 -0.12
CA ALA A 361 25.24 7.52 -0.02
C ALA A 361 24.28 6.37 -0.42
N TYR A 362 22.98 6.60 -0.26
CA TYR A 362 21.95 5.58 -0.51
C TYR A 362 21.36 5.63 -1.93
N GLU A 363 21.77 6.57 -2.80
CA GLU A 363 21.25 6.69 -4.15
C GLU A 363 21.34 5.36 -4.91
N LYS A 364 22.51 4.72 -4.92
CA LYS A 364 22.75 3.44 -5.62
C LYS A 364 21.92 2.30 -5.03
N LEU A 365 21.69 2.30 -3.72
CA LEU A 365 20.92 1.29 -3.00
C LEU A 365 19.45 1.31 -3.43
N PHE A 366 18.84 2.49 -3.45
CA PHE A 366 17.42 2.67 -3.72
C PHE A 366 17.09 2.98 -5.19
N SER A 367 18.09 3.19 -6.05
CA SER A 367 17.89 3.61 -7.44
C SER A 367 16.89 2.74 -8.19
N PRO A 368 15.87 3.33 -8.83
CA PRO A 368 14.97 2.61 -9.75
C PRO A 368 15.67 2.02 -10.97
N LEU A 369 16.88 2.49 -11.25
CA LEU A 369 17.73 2.03 -12.37
C LEU A 369 18.66 0.87 -11.99
N ARG A 370 18.64 0.43 -10.71
CA ARG A 370 19.44 -0.72 -10.29
C ARG A 370 19.03 -1.97 -11.07
N GLY A 371 20.01 -2.61 -11.71
CA GLY A 371 19.83 -3.86 -12.45
C GLY A 371 20.56 -4.99 -11.78
N ARG A 372 19.88 -6.12 -11.46
CA ARG A 372 20.54 -7.35 -11.00
C ARG A 372 19.71 -8.60 -11.29
N LYS A 373 20.38 -9.77 -11.28
CA LYS A 373 19.77 -11.07 -11.64
C LYS A 373 18.48 -11.41 -10.89
N GLY A 374 18.38 -11.09 -9.58
CA GLY A 374 17.19 -11.36 -8.76
C GLY A 374 15.95 -10.55 -9.18
N VAL A 375 16.16 -9.29 -9.58
CA VAL A 375 15.09 -8.43 -10.13
C VAL A 375 14.60 -8.98 -11.46
N PHE A 376 15.50 -9.44 -12.31
CA PHE A 376 15.17 -9.96 -13.65
C PHE A 376 14.25 -11.18 -13.59
N LEU A 377 14.59 -12.19 -12.79
CA LEU A 377 13.76 -13.39 -12.63
C LEU A 377 12.39 -13.09 -12.04
N GLY A 378 12.34 -12.24 -11.01
CA GLY A 378 11.08 -11.78 -10.43
C GLY A 378 10.20 -11.01 -11.42
N THR A 379 10.82 -10.13 -12.19
CA THR A 379 10.18 -9.40 -13.29
C THR A 379 9.60 -10.34 -14.34
N LEU A 380 10.38 -11.30 -14.82
CA LEU A 380 9.94 -12.27 -15.83
C LEU A 380 8.73 -13.09 -15.34
N ARG A 381 8.79 -13.61 -14.09
CA ARG A 381 7.67 -14.32 -13.47
C ARG A 381 6.41 -13.45 -13.34
N ASN A 382 6.57 -12.16 -13.01
CA ASN A 382 5.44 -11.23 -12.91
C ASN A 382 4.83 -10.91 -14.28
N VAL A 383 5.66 -10.75 -15.32
CA VAL A 383 5.19 -10.56 -16.70
C VAL A 383 4.33 -11.74 -17.14
N PHE A 384 4.80 -12.98 -16.95
CA PHE A 384 4.02 -14.18 -17.27
C PHE A 384 2.71 -14.26 -16.47
N ARG A 385 2.74 -13.96 -15.17
CA ARG A 385 1.52 -13.94 -14.34
C ARG A 385 0.53 -12.86 -14.80
N SER A 386 1.01 -11.65 -15.06
CA SER A 386 0.14 -10.56 -15.52
C SER A 386 -0.45 -10.87 -16.90
N ALA A 387 0.34 -11.45 -17.82
CA ALA A 387 -0.15 -11.93 -19.10
C ALA A 387 -1.21 -13.04 -18.93
N ALA A 388 -0.99 -13.99 -18.01
CA ALA A 388 -1.96 -15.03 -17.71
C ALA A 388 -3.29 -14.45 -17.19
N TYR A 389 -3.27 -13.44 -16.33
CA TYR A 389 -4.49 -12.75 -15.86
C TYR A 389 -5.19 -11.97 -16.99
N LEU A 390 -4.46 -11.35 -17.90
CA LEU A 390 -5.02 -10.68 -19.07
C LEU A 390 -5.68 -11.70 -20.01
N ILE A 391 -5.02 -12.80 -20.31
CA ILE A 391 -5.51 -13.83 -21.22
C ILE A 391 -6.70 -14.57 -20.59
N SER A 392 -6.56 -15.07 -19.35
CA SER A 392 -7.62 -15.82 -18.69
C SER A 392 -8.89 -14.99 -18.47
N GLY A 393 -8.73 -13.71 -18.09
CA GLY A 393 -9.85 -12.79 -17.95
C GLY A 393 -10.56 -12.56 -19.28
N ASN A 394 -9.85 -12.41 -20.39
CA ASN A 394 -10.48 -12.22 -21.70
C ASN A 394 -11.16 -13.50 -22.24
N LEU A 395 -10.63 -14.68 -21.93
CA LEU A 395 -11.19 -15.96 -22.34
C LEU A 395 -12.32 -16.48 -21.42
N HIS A 396 -12.43 -15.96 -20.21
CA HIS A 396 -13.50 -16.33 -19.28
C HIS A 396 -14.82 -15.73 -19.75
N PHE A 397 -15.79 -16.59 -20.09
CA PHE A 397 -17.16 -16.19 -20.44
C PHE A 397 -18.10 -16.58 -19.30
N PRO A 398 -18.57 -15.61 -18.49
CA PRO A 398 -19.49 -15.93 -17.40
C PRO A 398 -20.85 -16.37 -17.96
N LEU A 399 -21.30 -17.55 -17.52
CA LEU A 399 -22.64 -18.07 -17.82
C LEU A 399 -23.71 -17.52 -16.87
N LYS A 400 -23.30 -16.85 -15.79
CA LYS A 400 -24.16 -16.34 -14.72
C LYS A 400 -24.85 -15.05 -15.15
N THR A 401 -26.09 -14.87 -14.70
CA THR A 401 -26.90 -13.65 -14.91
C THR A 401 -26.87 -12.76 -13.64
N ALA A 402 -27.32 -11.52 -13.75
CA ALA A 402 -27.40 -10.60 -12.62
C ALA A 402 -28.24 -11.15 -11.44
N ARG A 403 -29.27 -11.96 -11.73
CA ARG A 403 -30.11 -12.62 -10.73
C ARG A 403 -29.36 -13.60 -9.82
N SER A 404 -28.23 -14.16 -10.29
CA SER A 404 -27.40 -15.09 -9.52
C SER A 404 -26.49 -14.42 -8.47
N VAL A 405 -26.48 -13.10 -8.38
CA VAL A 405 -25.71 -12.34 -7.40
C VAL A 405 -26.50 -12.32 -6.09
N ALA A 406 -25.88 -12.80 -5.00
CA ALA A 406 -26.49 -12.74 -3.68
C ALA A 406 -26.46 -11.29 -3.11
N PRO A 407 -27.40 -10.90 -2.24
CA PRO A 407 -27.33 -9.62 -1.54
C PRO A 407 -25.99 -9.44 -0.80
N GLY A 408 -25.40 -8.26 -0.89
CA GLY A 408 -24.10 -7.93 -0.32
C GLY A 408 -22.89 -8.49 -1.08
N GLU A 409 -23.10 -9.14 -2.24
CA GLU A 409 -22.06 -9.79 -3.04
C GLU A 409 -21.90 -9.17 -4.42
N GLY A 410 -20.68 -9.36 -4.99
CA GLY A 410 -20.33 -8.96 -6.34
C GLY A 410 -19.94 -10.16 -7.20
N LYS A 411 -20.30 -10.15 -8.47
CA LYS A 411 -19.87 -11.17 -9.47
C LYS A 411 -19.70 -10.56 -10.84
N VAL A 412 -18.77 -11.11 -11.61
CA VAL A 412 -18.72 -10.85 -13.04
C VAL A 412 -19.77 -11.74 -13.71
N VAL A 413 -20.67 -11.12 -14.47
CA VAL A 413 -21.80 -11.78 -15.14
C VAL A 413 -21.89 -11.33 -16.58
N ARG A 414 -22.71 -12.02 -17.37
CA ARG A 414 -23.09 -11.60 -18.72
C ARG A 414 -24.36 -10.76 -18.65
N LEU A 415 -24.27 -9.51 -19.08
CA LEU A 415 -25.40 -8.58 -19.18
C LEU A 415 -25.37 -7.93 -20.57
N SER A 416 -26.47 -8.03 -21.32
CA SER A 416 -26.56 -7.49 -22.70
C SER A 416 -25.40 -7.94 -23.59
N GLY A 417 -25.03 -9.24 -23.53
CA GLY A 417 -23.98 -9.83 -24.35
C GLY A 417 -22.53 -9.52 -23.93
N LYS A 418 -22.32 -8.63 -22.97
CA LYS A 418 -20.98 -8.21 -22.49
C LYS A 418 -20.74 -8.62 -21.04
N LYS A 419 -19.45 -8.69 -20.65
CA LYS A 419 -19.06 -8.90 -19.25
C LYS A 419 -19.31 -7.64 -18.47
N ARG A 420 -19.99 -7.78 -17.32
CA ARG A 420 -20.20 -6.69 -16.37
C ARG A 420 -19.86 -7.15 -14.96
N ALA A 421 -19.23 -6.29 -14.21
CA ALA A 421 -19.13 -6.41 -12.77
C ALA A 421 -20.47 -5.96 -12.17
N VAL A 422 -21.13 -6.85 -11.45
CA VAL A 422 -22.43 -6.56 -10.83
C VAL A 422 -22.32 -6.75 -9.34
N TYR A 423 -22.73 -5.74 -8.60
CA TYR A 423 -22.89 -5.76 -7.15
C TYR A 423 -24.37 -5.64 -6.79
N LYS A 424 -24.81 -6.42 -5.80
CA LYS A 424 -26.17 -6.37 -5.28
C LYS A 424 -26.16 -5.88 -3.84
N GLU A 425 -26.87 -4.78 -3.58
CA GLU A 425 -27.08 -4.29 -2.22
C GLU A 425 -27.95 -5.23 -1.41
N SER A 426 -27.97 -5.03 -0.08
CA SER A 426 -28.80 -5.79 0.86
C SER A 426 -30.31 -5.61 0.62
N ASP A 427 -30.73 -4.46 0.11
CA ASP A 427 -32.10 -4.16 -0.31
C ASP A 427 -32.49 -4.73 -1.66
N GLY A 428 -31.56 -5.41 -2.34
CA GLY A 428 -31.75 -6.02 -3.65
C GLY A 428 -31.39 -5.13 -4.84
N LYS A 429 -31.08 -3.85 -4.63
CA LYS A 429 -30.66 -2.93 -5.70
C LYS A 429 -29.37 -3.39 -6.34
N LEU A 430 -29.34 -3.38 -7.67
CA LEU A 430 -28.20 -3.84 -8.46
C LEU A 430 -27.44 -2.65 -9.06
N TYR A 431 -26.11 -2.77 -9.05
CA TYR A 431 -25.18 -1.85 -9.70
C TYR A 431 -24.35 -2.64 -10.69
N ALA A 432 -24.20 -2.12 -11.90
CA ALA A 432 -23.42 -2.75 -12.96
C ALA A 432 -22.45 -1.74 -13.59
N PHE A 433 -21.25 -2.20 -13.91
CA PHE A 433 -20.24 -1.42 -14.60
C PHE A 433 -19.28 -2.33 -15.37
N ASP A 434 -18.36 -1.75 -16.14
CA ASP A 434 -17.40 -2.55 -16.88
C ASP A 434 -16.57 -3.44 -15.97
N ALA A 435 -16.56 -4.76 -16.29
CA ALA A 435 -15.76 -5.74 -15.56
C ALA A 435 -14.26 -5.64 -15.86
N MET A 436 -13.86 -4.79 -16.80
CA MET A 436 -12.49 -4.66 -17.25
C MET A 436 -11.85 -3.41 -16.64
N CYS A 437 -10.67 -3.58 -16.02
CA CYS A 437 -9.92 -2.50 -15.41
C CYS A 437 -9.55 -1.41 -16.44
N PRO A 438 -9.88 -0.12 -16.19
CA PRO A 438 -9.58 0.97 -17.12
C PRO A 438 -8.09 1.20 -17.39
N HIS A 439 -7.18 0.59 -16.61
CA HIS A 439 -5.73 0.74 -16.76
C HIS A 439 -5.20 -0.08 -17.97
N LYS A 440 -5.32 -1.40 -17.96
CA LYS A 440 -4.81 -2.31 -19.01
C LYS A 440 -5.78 -3.44 -19.32
N HIS A 441 -7.07 -3.24 -19.14
CA HIS A 441 -8.16 -4.14 -19.51
C HIS A 441 -8.03 -5.59 -18.98
N ALA A 442 -7.53 -5.76 -17.74
CA ALA A 442 -7.65 -7.04 -17.03
C ALA A 442 -9.01 -7.15 -16.34
N GLU A 443 -9.58 -8.35 -16.26
CA GLU A 443 -10.82 -8.61 -15.57
C GLU A 443 -10.70 -8.36 -14.07
N LEU A 444 -11.60 -7.56 -13.50
CA LEU A 444 -11.70 -7.27 -12.09
C LEU A 444 -12.24 -8.47 -11.32
N ARG A 445 -11.79 -8.61 -10.07
CA ARG A 445 -12.24 -9.66 -9.16
C ARG A 445 -12.88 -9.05 -7.93
N TRP A 446 -14.01 -9.62 -7.54
CA TRP A 446 -14.68 -9.24 -6.31
C TRP A 446 -13.88 -9.68 -5.09
N ASN A 447 -13.77 -8.81 -4.11
CA ASN A 447 -13.19 -9.08 -2.80
C ASN A 447 -14.28 -8.91 -1.74
N SER A 448 -14.83 -10.02 -1.25
CA SER A 448 -15.92 -10.02 -0.28
C SER A 448 -15.50 -9.51 1.10
N GLU A 449 -14.22 -9.63 1.46
CA GLU A 449 -13.66 -9.14 2.72
C GLU A 449 -13.69 -7.60 2.82
N THR A 450 -13.32 -6.93 1.73
CA THR A 450 -13.23 -5.46 1.68
C THR A 450 -14.39 -4.82 0.91
N LYS A 451 -15.27 -5.62 0.31
CA LYS A 451 -16.37 -5.17 -0.55
C LYS A 451 -15.89 -4.26 -1.68
N THR A 452 -14.82 -4.70 -2.36
CA THR A 452 -14.16 -3.97 -3.46
C THR A 452 -13.97 -4.87 -4.68
N TRP A 453 -13.74 -4.21 -5.82
CA TRP A 453 -13.30 -4.85 -7.04
C TRP A 453 -11.81 -4.58 -7.25
N ASP A 454 -11.04 -5.64 -7.28
CA ASP A 454 -9.59 -5.58 -7.27
C ASP A 454 -9.01 -6.10 -8.58
N CYS A 455 -8.05 -5.37 -9.17
CA CYS A 455 -7.35 -5.80 -10.37
C CYS A 455 -6.15 -6.68 -10.02
N PRO A 456 -6.11 -7.97 -10.46
CA PRO A 456 -5.00 -8.88 -10.10
C PRO A 456 -3.69 -8.55 -10.82
N CYS A 457 -3.71 -7.76 -11.90
CA CYS A 457 -2.51 -7.42 -12.66
C CYS A 457 -1.63 -6.41 -11.92
N HIS A 458 -2.15 -5.21 -11.66
CA HIS A 458 -1.37 -4.09 -11.12
C HIS A 458 -1.98 -3.46 -9.86
N GLY A 459 -3.11 -4.01 -9.36
CA GLY A 459 -3.67 -3.62 -8.07
C GLY A 459 -4.53 -2.36 -8.08
N SER A 460 -5.08 -1.93 -9.22
CA SER A 460 -6.16 -0.93 -9.18
C SER A 460 -7.33 -1.47 -8.38
N ARG A 461 -7.91 -0.63 -7.52
CA ARG A 461 -9.05 -1.02 -6.68
C ARG A 461 -10.21 -0.06 -6.88
N PHE A 462 -11.40 -0.60 -6.85
CA PHE A 462 -12.65 0.12 -7.01
C PHE A 462 -13.60 -0.26 -5.89
N ASP A 463 -14.42 0.66 -5.46
CA ASP A 463 -15.48 0.36 -4.51
C ASP A 463 -16.54 -0.58 -5.12
N ARG A 464 -17.51 -0.97 -4.33
CA ARG A 464 -18.60 -1.85 -4.77
C ARG A 464 -19.42 -1.28 -5.93
N TYR A 465 -19.35 0.04 -6.15
CA TYR A 465 -20.06 0.75 -7.22
C TYR A 465 -19.23 1.03 -8.46
N GLY A 466 -17.95 0.64 -8.46
CA GLY A 466 -17.02 0.86 -9.56
C GLY A 466 -16.28 2.20 -9.50
N ASN A 467 -16.39 2.96 -8.41
CA ASN A 467 -15.61 4.18 -8.21
C ASN A 467 -14.17 3.83 -7.85
N LEU A 468 -13.23 4.55 -8.43
CA LEU A 468 -11.81 4.32 -8.21
C LEU A 468 -11.42 4.65 -6.75
N ILE A 469 -10.78 3.69 -6.08
CA ILE A 469 -10.18 3.84 -4.74
C ILE A 469 -8.66 4.01 -4.86
N SER A 470 -8.02 3.32 -5.83
CA SER A 470 -6.56 3.16 -5.82
C SER A 470 -5.98 2.97 -7.21
N ALA A 471 -4.89 3.72 -7.49
CA ALA A 471 -4.08 3.61 -8.71
C ALA A 471 -3.57 2.16 -8.92
N PRO A 472 -3.10 1.81 -10.16
CA PRO A 472 -2.71 2.67 -11.27
C PRO A 472 -3.81 3.14 -12.22
N ALA A 473 -5.04 2.64 -12.14
CA ALA A 473 -6.13 3.27 -12.89
C ALA A 473 -6.28 4.73 -12.48
N LEU A 474 -6.59 5.59 -13.44
CA LEU A 474 -6.76 7.04 -13.23
C LEU A 474 -8.23 7.49 -13.31
N ARG A 475 -9.14 6.56 -13.62
CA ARG A 475 -10.58 6.80 -13.71
C ARG A 475 -11.38 5.63 -13.15
N SER A 476 -12.63 5.91 -12.76
CA SER A 476 -13.61 4.90 -12.33
C SER A 476 -14.01 4.00 -13.51
N CYS A 477 -14.63 2.87 -13.21
CA CYS A 477 -15.24 1.99 -14.22
C CYS A 477 -16.49 2.69 -14.80
N GLU A 478 -16.76 2.44 -16.08
CA GLU A 478 -17.95 2.99 -16.75
C GLU A 478 -19.21 2.30 -16.20
N SER A 479 -20.18 3.11 -15.73
CA SER A 479 -21.43 2.60 -15.16
C SER A 479 -22.41 2.14 -16.24
N HIS A 480 -23.05 1.00 -16.00
CA HIS A 480 -24.06 0.41 -16.87
C HIS A 480 -25.32 -0.03 -16.08
N SER A 481 -25.57 0.60 -14.95
CA SER A 481 -26.69 0.23 -14.07
C SER A 481 -28.08 0.38 -14.72
N SER A 482 -28.21 1.27 -15.72
CA SER A 482 -29.44 1.42 -16.52
C SER A 482 -29.82 0.15 -17.31
N LEU A 483 -28.84 -0.67 -17.72
CA LEU A 483 -29.09 -1.92 -18.48
C LEU A 483 -29.77 -3.01 -17.64
N ILE A 484 -29.78 -2.88 -16.32
CA ILE A 484 -30.38 -3.91 -15.43
C ILE A 484 -31.91 -3.86 -15.51
N GLY A 485 -32.51 -2.66 -15.60
CA GLY A 485 -33.94 -2.49 -15.75
C GLY A 485 -34.51 -3.03 -17.06
N ASP A 486 -33.76 -2.91 -18.15
CA ASP A 486 -34.17 -3.37 -19.49
C ASP A 486 -34.02 -4.89 -19.66
N GLY A 487 -32.98 -5.49 -19.06
CA GLY A 487 -32.75 -6.94 -19.07
C GLY A 487 -33.84 -7.72 -18.33
N GLU A 488 -34.44 -7.14 -17.29
CA GLU A 488 -35.56 -7.74 -16.55
C GLU A 488 -36.87 -7.70 -17.35
N ARG A 489 -37.09 -6.63 -18.13
CA ARG A 489 -38.26 -6.53 -19.01
C ARG A 489 -38.20 -7.48 -20.21
N ALA A 490 -37.01 -7.72 -20.77
CA ALA A 490 -36.83 -8.65 -21.87
C ALA A 490 -37.04 -10.12 -21.47
N ALA A 491 -36.52 -10.55 -20.31
CA ALA A 491 -36.69 -11.90 -19.78
C ALA A 491 -38.13 -12.20 -19.29
N GLY A 492 -38.88 -11.15 -18.95
CA GLY A 492 -40.32 -11.27 -18.61
C GLY A 492 -41.22 -11.48 -19.85
N LYS A 493 -40.77 -11.02 -21.02
CA LYS A 493 -41.49 -11.19 -22.29
C LYS A 493 -41.32 -12.61 -22.91
N GLU A 494 -40.16 -13.25 -22.72
CA GLU A 494 -39.93 -14.62 -23.18
C GLU A 494 -40.74 -15.67 -22.39
N LYS A 495 -40.97 -15.45 -21.09
CA LYS A 495 -41.79 -16.37 -20.28
C LYS A 495 -43.31 -16.25 -20.51
N LYS A 496 -43.79 -15.21 -21.21
CA LYS A 496 -45.23 -15.07 -21.56
C LYS A 496 -45.57 -15.60 -22.93
N LYS A 497 -44.61 -16.08 -23.76
CA LYS A 497 -44.86 -16.65 -25.08
C LYS A 497 -45.01 -18.18 -25.09
N ASP A 498 -44.64 -18.88 -24.01
CA ASP A 498 -44.72 -20.35 -23.91
C ASP A 498 -45.93 -20.85 -23.07
N GLY A 499 -46.94 -20.04 -22.90
CA GLY A 499 -48.12 -20.37 -22.08
C GLY A 499 -49.44 -20.17 -22.78
N SER A 500 -49.51 -20.34 -24.12
CA SER A 500 -50.77 -20.38 -24.85
C SER A 500 -50.63 -21.25 -26.09
N GLU A 501 -50.78 -22.54 -25.89
CA GLU A 501 -51.43 -23.49 -26.82
C GLU A 501 -51.92 -24.71 -26.03
#